data_c4ec6c4c61e0ba2f2ebe0bd7fe0553a8
#
_entry.id   c4ec6c4c61e0ba2f2ebe0bd7fe0553a8
#
_cell.length_a   1.000
_cell.length_b   1.000
_cell.length_c   1.000
_cell.angle_alpha   90.00
_cell.angle_beta   90.00
_cell.angle_gamma   90.00
#
_symmetry.space_group_name_H-M   'P 1'
#
loop_
_entity.id
_entity.type
_entity.pdbx_description
1 polymer ?
#
loop_
_entity_poly.entity_id
_entity_poly.type
_entity_poly.pdbx_seq_one_letter_code
_entity_poly.pdbx_strand_id
1 'polypeptide(L)'
;EVTDGIYQIRGFDLSNMTVIEGERGIIIIDPLISTETAAASLALYHAHRGDRPVKAVIYTHCHVDHFGGVKGVTTQEDVDAGRVQIIAPTGFMEPAIAENLYAGTAMGRRAGYMYGAALPRDPRGGVGAGLGQTTSTGTVTVIEPTVDITETGQELTVDGVRMVFQLAPGTEAPAEMHFHFPDRRALCIAENATHTMHNILTLRGAVVRDPRAWAHYLG
;
A
#
# COMPACT_ATOMS: atom_id res chain seq x y z
N GLU A 1 -5.07 1.08 -16.77
CA GLU A 1 -3.77 1.72 -17.07
C GLU A 1 -3.78 3.14 -16.57
N VAL A 2 -2.73 3.55 -15.84
CA VAL A 2 -2.54 4.93 -15.35
C VAL A 2 -1.74 5.71 -16.41
N THR A 3 -0.62 5.18 -16.81
CA THR A 3 0.21 5.61 -17.93
C THR A 3 0.97 4.39 -18.47
N ASP A 4 1.73 4.53 -19.54
CA ASP A 4 2.43 3.40 -20.14
C ASP A 4 3.29 2.64 -19.13
N GLY A 5 3.02 1.35 -19.00
CA GLY A 5 3.67 0.42 -18.07
C GLY A 5 3.35 0.64 -16.59
N ILE A 6 2.34 1.44 -16.23
CA ILE A 6 1.82 1.57 -14.86
C ILE A 6 0.32 1.23 -14.84
N TYR A 7 -0.04 0.22 -14.07
CA TYR A 7 -1.40 -0.31 -13.95
C TYR A 7 -1.86 -0.29 -12.51
N GLN A 8 -3.08 0.19 -12.24
CA GLN A 8 -3.67 0.16 -10.92
C GLN A 8 -4.89 -0.78 -10.91
N ILE A 9 -4.86 -1.77 -10.02
CA ILE A 9 -5.92 -2.74 -9.78
C ILE A 9 -6.77 -2.20 -8.63
N ARG A 10 -8.07 -2.03 -8.88
CA ARG A 10 -9.03 -1.40 -7.98
C ARG A 10 -10.20 -2.32 -7.67
N GLY A 11 -10.82 -2.13 -6.50
CA GLY A 11 -12.07 -2.79 -6.15
C GLY A 11 -11.92 -4.21 -5.60
N PHE A 12 -10.72 -4.65 -5.26
CA PHE A 12 -10.47 -5.93 -4.60
C PHE A 12 -10.45 -5.80 -3.07
N ASP A 13 -10.16 -4.60 -2.57
CA ASP A 13 -10.03 -4.32 -1.15
C ASP A 13 -10.34 -2.84 -0.87
N LEU A 14 -10.00 -2.37 0.33
CA LEU A 14 -10.08 -0.98 0.73
C LEU A 14 -9.11 -0.11 -0.09
N SER A 15 -7.86 -0.53 -0.17
CA SER A 15 -6.80 0.11 -0.95
C SER A 15 -6.73 -0.39 -2.41
N ASN A 16 -5.79 0.11 -3.18
CA ASN A 16 -5.53 -0.29 -4.55
C ASN A 16 -4.10 -0.81 -4.68
N MET A 17 -3.92 -1.87 -5.46
CA MET A 17 -2.60 -2.37 -5.80
C MET A 17 -2.13 -1.78 -7.13
N THR A 18 -0.90 -1.25 -7.17
CA THR A 18 -0.30 -0.74 -8.40
C THR A 18 0.81 -1.67 -8.89
N VAL A 19 0.83 -1.94 -10.19
CA VAL A 19 1.85 -2.75 -10.86
C VAL A 19 2.61 -1.88 -11.85
N ILE A 20 3.95 -1.95 -11.79
CA ILE A 20 4.85 -1.25 -12.71
C ILE A 20 5.64 -2.27 -13.49
N GLU A 21 5.59 -2.17 -14.81
CA GLU A 21 6.36 -3.02 -15.70
C GLU A 21 7.82 -2.56 -15.77
N GLY A 22 8.73 -3.45 -15.38
CA GLY A 22 10.17 -3.30 -15.59
C GLY A 22 10.65 -3.99 -16.87
N GLU A 23 11.96 -4.14 -17.02
CA GLU A 23 12.56 -4.78 -18.18
C GLU A 23 12.26 -6.29 -18.25
N ARG A 24 12.35 -6.99 -17.12
CA ARG A 24 12.25 -8.47 -17.03
C ARG A 24 11.12 -8.94 -16.12
N GLY A 25 10.54 -8.05 -15.32
CA GLY A 25 9.53 -8.38 -14.34
C GLY A 25 8.64 -7.19 -14.03
N ILE A 26 8.10 -7.21 -12.82
CA ILE A 26 7.19 -6.17 -12.31
C ILE A 26 7.58 -5.72 -10.91
N ILE A 27 7.24 -4.50 -10.57
CA ILE A 27 7.27 -3.93 -9.23
C ILE A 27 5.82 -3.78 -8.77
N ILE A 28 5.52 -4.22 -7.55
CA ILE A 28 4.20 -4.08 -6.93
C ILE A 28 4.26 -2.99 -5.87
N ILE A 29 3.30 -2.09 -5.87
CA ILE A 29 3.11 -1.08 -4.84
C ILE A 29 1.83 -1.42 -4.09
N ASP A 30 1.91 -1.50 -2.76
CA ASP A 30 0.80 -1.69 -1.83
C ASP A 30 -0.05 -2.94 -2.12
N PRO A 31 0.39 -4.12 -1.67
CA PRO A 31 -0.27 -5.39 -1.98
C PRO A 31 -1.54 -5.67 -1.14
N LEU A 32 -2.36 -4.67 -0.86
CA LEU A 32 -3.66 -4.79 -0.19
C LEU A 32 -3.60 -5.34 1.26
N ILE A 33 -4.77 -5.66 1.86
CA ILE A 33 -4.88 -6.16 3.23
C ILE A 33 -4.52 -7.65 3.33
N SER A 34 -5.04 -8.47 2.42
CA SER A 34 -4.94 -9.93 2.55
C SER A 34 -4.22 -10.60 1.38
N THR A 35 -3.58 -11.73 1.68
CA THR A 35 -2.90 -12.54 0.67
C THR A 35 -3.84 -12.98 -0.45
N GLU A 36 -5.10 -13.24 -0.13
CA GLU A 36 -6.10 -13.72 -1.06
C GLU A 36 -6.49 -12.63 -2.07
N THR A 37 -6.72 -11.40 -1.60
CA THR A 37 -7.05 -10.27 -2.49
C THR A 37 -5.85 -9.82 -3.31
N ALA A 38 -4.66 -9.83 -2.72
CA ALA A 38 -3.41 -9.53 -3.41
C ALA A 38 -3.10 -10.54 -4.52
N ALA A 39 -3.24 -11.84 -4.22
CA ALA A 39 -3.05 -12.92 -5.21
C ALA A 39 -4.06 -12.84 -6.35
N ALA A 40 -5.34 -12.56 -6.04
CA ALA A 40 -6.38 -12.39 -7.06
C ALA A 40 -6.10 -11.17 -7.95
N SER A 41 -5.62 -10.07 -7.37
CA SER A 41 -5.23 -8.86 -8.10
C SER A 41 -4.04 -9.10 -9.02
N LEU A 42 -3.02 -9.82 -8.54
CA LEU A 42 -1.87 -10.21 -9.38
C LEU A 42 -2.29 -11.14 -10.51
N ALA A 43 -3.17 -12.12 -10.23
CA ALA A 43 -3.71 -13.02 -11.26
C ALA A 43 -4.50 -12.26 -12.33
N LEU A 44 -5.27 -11.24 -11.95
CA LEU A 44 -5.97 -10.38 -12.92
C LEU A 44 -4.97 -9.64 -13.83
N TYR A 45 -3.89 -9.08 -13.24
CA TYR A 45 -2.84 -8.46 -14.04
C TYR A 45 -2.21 -9.45 -15.03
N HIS A 46 -1.80 -10.63 -14.55
CA HIS A 46 -1.19 -11.68 -15.39
C HIS A 46 -2.12 -12.14 -16.52
N ALA A 47 -3.42 -12.26 -16.28
CA ALA A 47 -4.40 -12.63 -17.29
C ALA A 47 -4.47 -11.63 -18.46
N HIS A 48 -4.17 -10.36 -18.23
CA HIS A 48 -4.25 -9.31 -19.24
C HIS A 48 -2.91 -8.88 -19.81
N ARG A 49 -1.81 -9.04 -19.06
CA ARG A 49 -0.48 -8.52 -19.43
C ARG A 49 0.59 -9.61 -19.60
N GLY A 50 0.23 -10.86 -19.30
CA GLY A 50 1.15 -11.99 -19.32
C GLY A 50 1.87 -12.16 -17.97
N ASP A 51 2.38 -13.38 -17.79
CA ASP A 51 3.05 -13.78 -16.55
C ASP A 51 4.46 -13.16 -16.48
N ARG A 52 4.70 -12.36 -15.45
CA ARG A 52 5.97 -11.66 -15.20
C ARG A 52 6.38 -11.82 -13.74
N PRO A 53 7.67 -12.14 -13.45
CA PRO A 53 8.13 -12.30 -12.08
C PRO A 53 8.13 -10.97 -11.33
N VAL A 54 7.74 -11.00 -10.05
CA VAL A 54 7.88 -9.86 -9.15
C VAL A 54 9.37 -9.63 -8.86
N LYS A 55 9.82 -8.38 -8.94
CA LYS A 55 11.21 -7.95 -8.67
C LYS A 55 11.32 -7.13 -7.39
N ALA A 56 10.29 -6.38 -7.08
CA ALA A 56 10.20 -5.68 -5.80
C ALA A 56 8.74 -5.52 -5.37
N VAL A 57 8.53 -5.36 -4.06
CA VAL A 57 7.30 -4.87 -3.47
C VAL A 57 7.63 -3.60 -2.69
N ILE A 58 6.85 -2.55 -2.88
CA ILE A 58 7.01 -1.27 -2.21
C ILE A 58 5.82 -1.06 -1.29
N TYR A 59 6.09 -0.79 -0.02
CA TYR A 59 5.09 -0.32 0.92
C TYR A 59 5.18 1.21 0.99
N THR A 60 4.13 1.90 0.60
CA THR A 60 4.13 3.38 0.66
C THR A 60 4.15 3.89 2.09
N HIS A 61 3.46 3.18 2.98
CA HIS A 61 3.35 3.53 4.40
C HIS A 61 2.94 2.32 5.27
N CYS A 62 2.85 2.53 6.58
CA CYS A 62 2.75 1.47 7.58
C CYS A 62 1.32 1.01 7.93
N HIS A 63 0.29 1.41 7.18
CA HIS A 63 -1.06 0.89 7.37
C HIS A 63 -1.24 -0.48 6.70
N VAL A 64 -2.01 -1.35 7.33
CA VAL A 64 -2.11 -2.77 6.96
C VAL A 64 -2.68 -3.02 5.57
N ASP A 65 -3.52 -2.13 5.08
CA ASP A 65 -4.12 -2.20 3.75
C ASP A 65 -3.14 -1.88 2.61
N HIS A 66 -1.89 -1.54 2.94
CA HIS A 66 -0.80 -1.30 1.99
C HIS A 66 0.31 -2.35 2.04
N PHE A 67 0.27 -3.29 3.02
CA PHE A 67 1.30 -4.34 3.10
C PHE A 67 0.77 -5.74 3.43
N GLY A 68 -0.43 -5.84 4.04
CA GLY A 68 -0.92 -7.07 4.63
C GLY A 68 -1.02 -8.26 3.69
N GLY A 69 -1.21 -8.03 2.41
CA GLY A 69 -1.32 -9.04 1.36
C GLY A 69 0.00 -9.47 0.73
N VAL A 70 1.16 -9.04 1.23
CA VAL A 70 2.46 -9.25 0.59
C VAL A 70 2.76 -10.70 0.21
N LYS A 71 2.38 -11.68 1.04
CA LYS A 71 2.56 -13.10 0.72
C LYS A 71 1.61 -13.64 -0.35
N GLY A 72 0.70 -12.82 -0.85
CA GLY A 72 -0.10 -13.11 -2.05
C GLY A 72 0.61 -12.78 -3.36
N VAL A 73 1.69 -11.98 -3.31
CA VAL A 73 2.43 -11.55 -4.50
C VAL A 73 3.90 -11.98 -4.51
N THR A 74 4.45 -12.36 -3.37
CA THR A 74 5.81 -12.92 -3.24
C THR A 74 5.90 -13.87 -2.06
N THR A 75 7.03 -14.55 -1.90
CA THR A 75 7.30 -15.47 -0.79
C THR A 75 8.49 -14.97 0.05
N GLN A 76 8.54 -15.39 1.33
CA GLN A 76 9.71 -15.13 2.17
C GLN A 76 10.99 -15.72 1.55
N GLU A 77 10.88 -16.91 0.94
CA GLU A 77 12.01 -17.57 0.28
C GLU A 77 12.58 -16.75 -0.90
N ASP A 78 11.69 -16.08 -1.69
CA ASP A 78 12.14 -15.22 -2.79
C ASP A 78 12.89 -13.99 -2.28
N VAL A 79 12.42 -13.44 -1.16
CA VAL A 79 13.05 -12.29 -0.50
C VAL A 79 14.39 -12.69 0.11
N ASP A 80 14.45 -13.79 0.88
CA ASP A 80 15.68 -14.30 1.51
C ASP A 80 16.74 -14.67 0.47
N ALA A 81 16.31 -15.13 -0.69
CA ALA A 81 17.22 -15.45 -1.82
C ALA A 81 17.62 -14.21 -2.65
N GLY A 82 17.17 -13.00 -2.29
CA GLY A 82 17.46 -11.76 -3.02
C GLY A 82 16.82 -11.67 -4.40
N ARG A 83 15.81 -12.50 -4.69
CA ARG A 83 15.06 -12.44 -5.96
C ARG A 83 14.05 -11.30 -5.98
N VAL A 84 13.52 -10.93 -4.81
CA VAL A 84 12.55 -9.85 -4.61
C VAL A 84 13.03 -8.94 -3.49
N GLN A 85 13.01 -7.63 -3.71
CA GLN A 85 13.27 -6.62 -2.69
C GLN A 85 11.96 -6.16 -2.06
N ILE A 86 11.97 -5.93 -0.74
CA ILE A 86 10.89 -5.23 -0.04
C ILE A 86 11.41 -3.84 0.32
N ILE A 87 10.77 -2.80 -0.22
CA ILE A 87 11.20 -1.41 -0.09
C ILE A 87 10.16 -0.66 0.75
N ALA A 88 10.59 0.05 1.78
CA ALA A 88 9.68 0.82 2.64
C ALA A 88 10.35 2.08 3.20
N PRO A 89 9.59 3.06 3.70
CA PRO A 89 10.16 4.19 4.42
C PRO A 89 10.79 3.73 5.73
N THR A 90 11.88 4.38 6.13
CA THR A 90 12.51 4.12 7.44
C THR A 90 11.50 4.24 8.58
N GLY A 91 11.64 3.38 9.59
CA GLY A 91 10.72 3.33 10.73
C GLY A 91 9.38 2.64 10.45
N PHE A 92 9.25 1.92 9.33
CA PHE A 92 8.01 1.24 8.92
C PHE A 92 7.52 0.19 9.94
N MET A 93 8.41 -0.68 10.44
CA MET A 93 8.00 -1.87 11.20
C MET A 93 7.36 -1.55 12.55
N GLU A 94 7.87 -0.54 13.28
CA GLU A 94 7.36 -0.23 14.62
C GLU A 94 5.87 0.17 14.60
N PRO A 95 5.42 1.18 13.85
CA PRO A 95 4.00 1.52 13.80
C PRO A 95 3.15 0.43 13.12
N ALA A 96 3.65 -0.29 12.13
CA ALA A 96 2.94 -1.42 11.52
C ALA A 96 2.61 -2.50 12.55
N ILE A 97 3.57 -2.87 13.42
CA ILE A 97 3.37 -3.83 14.50
C ILE A 97 2.49 -3.24 15.61
N ALA A 98 2.73 -2.00 16.03
CA ALA A 98 1.98 -1.35 17.10
C ALA A 98 0.48 -1.28 16.79
N GLU A 99 0.10 -0.87 15.58
CA GLU A 99 -1.30 -0.81 15.17
C GLU A 99 -1.96 -2.19 15.11
N ASN A 100 -1.29 -3.18 14.56
CA ASN A 100 -1.91 -4.46 14.25
C ASN A 100 -1.84 -5.50 15.37
N LEU A 101 -0.83 -5.42 16.25
CA LEU A 101 -0.70 -6.33 17.39
C LEU A 101 -1.19 -5.69 18.69
N TYR A 102 -0.62 -4.56 19.11
CA TYR A 102 -0.99 -3.97 20.41
C TYR A 102 -2.39 -3.36 20.40
N ALA A 103 -2.72 -2.59 19.38
CA ALA A 103 -4.02 -1.93 19.25
C ALA A 103 -5.05 -2.75 18.43
N GLY A 104 -4.62 -3.79 17.72
CA GLY A 104 -5.38 -4.48 16.68
C GLY A 104 -6.78 -4.93 17.07
N THR A 105 -6.95 -5.52 18.24
CA THR A 105 -8.29 -5.96 18.71
C THR A 105 -9.23 -4.78 18.94
N ALA A 106 -8.74 -3.67 19.50
CA ALA A 106 -9.55 -2.49 19.74
C ALA A 106 -9.87 -1.76 18.44
N MET A 107 -8.88 -1.63 17.55
CA MET A 107 -9.03 -1.01 16.23
C MET A 107 -9.97 -1.84 15.33
N GLY A 108 -9.84 -3.15 15.31
CA GLY A 108 -10.72 -4.05 14.55
C GLY A 108 -12.20 -3.92 14.94
N ARG A 109 -12.49 -3.81 16.24
CA ARG A 109 -13.87 -3.56 16.73
C ARG A 109 -14.40 -2.21 16.27
N ARG A 110 -13.60 -1.15 16.33
CA ARG A 110 -14.00 0.19 15.86
C ARG A 110 -14.14 0.24 14.34
N ALA A 111 -13.27 -0.46 13.62
CA ALA A 111 -13.34 -0.57 12.16
C ALA A 111 -14.65 -1.21 11.69
N GLY A 112 -15.18 -2.20 12.43
CA GLY A 112 -16.48 -2.78 12.16
C GLY A 112 -17.63 -1.75 12.14
N TYR A 113 -17.58 -0.76 13.03
CA TYR A 113 -18.51 0.37 13.01
C TYR A 113 -18.18 1.41 11.93
N MET A 114 -16.91 1.76 11.80
CA MET A 114 -16.44 2.78 10.85
C MET A 114 -16.76 2.41 9.40
N TYR A 115 -16.53 1.15 9.02
CA TYR A 115 -16.74 0.66 7.66
C TYR A 115 -18.11 0.01 7.44
N GLY A 116 -18.92 -0.12 8.49
CA GLY A 116 -20.25 -0.74 8.38
C GLY A 116 -20.20 -2.22 8.03
N ALA A 117 -19.16 -2.95 8.46
CA ALA A 117 -18.92 -4.34 8.07
C ALA A 117 -20.07 -5.30 8.42
N ALA A 118 -20.87 -4.99 9.47
CA ALA A 118 -22.02 -5.78 9.91
C ALA A 118 -23.34 -5.41 9.20
N LEU A 119 -23.34 -4.38 8.35
CA LEU A 119 -24.53 -3.96 7.62
C LEU A 119 -24.80 -4.91 6.45
N PRO A 120 -26.09 -5.16 6.12
CA PRO A 120 -26.43 -5.90 4.90
C PRO A 120 -25.85 -5.21 3.66
N ARG A 121 -25.42 -6.00 2.69
CA ARG A 121 -24.94 -5.47 1.40
C ARG A 121 -26.13 -5.19 0.48
N ASP A 122 -26.78 -4.05 0.68
CA ASP A 122 -27.90 -3.56 -0.12
C ASP A 122 -27.93 -2.02 -0.11
N PRO A 123 -28.78 -1.38 -0.93
CA PRO A 123 -28.84 0.08 -1.01
C PRO A 123 -29.22 0.80 0.30
N ARG A 124 -29.76 0.10 1.30
CA ARG A 124 -30.09 0.65 2.63
C ARG A 124 -29.10 0.28 3.71
N GLY A 125 -28.13 -0.58 3.37
CA GLY A 125 -27.07 -1.02 4.24
C GLY A 125 -25.70 -0.51 3.78
N GLY A 126 -24.72 -1.41 3.65
CA GLY A 126 -23.38 -1.09 3.18
C GLY A 126 -23.23 -1.29 1.67
N VAL A 127 -22.97 -0.22 0.92
CA VAL A 127 -22.64 -0.28 -0.51
C VAL A 127 -21.12 -0.18 -0.78
N GLY A 128 -20.36 0.24 0.22
CA GLY A 128 -18.90 0.37 0.19
C GLY A 128 -18.39 0.88 1.53
N ALA A 129 -17.08 0.99 1.68
CA ALA A 129 -16.42 1.45 2.91
C ALA A 129 -16.11 2.96 2.90
N GLY A 130 -16.49 3.68 1.85
CA GLY A 130 -16.21 5.12 1.65
C GLY A 130 -14.91 5.38 0.91
N LEU A 131 -13.86 4.61 1.17
CA LEU A 131 -12.57 4.66 0.47
C LEU A 131 -12.50 3.61 -0.65
N GLY A 132 -12.95 2.39 -0.37
CA GLY A 132 -12.99 1.26 -1.28
C GLY A 132 -14.22 0.41 -1.09
N GLN A 133 -14.21 -0.82 -1.60
CA GLN A 133 -15.38 -1.71 -1.54
C GLN A 133 -15.64 -2.21 -0.12
N THR A 134 -14.59 -2.68 0.55
CA THR A 134 -14.64 -3.22 1.92
C THR A 134 -13.22 -3.47 2.41
N THR A 135 -13.09 -3.81 3.69
CA THR A 135 -11.86 -4.44 4.21
C THR A 135 -11.95 -5.94 3.97
N SER A 136 -10.92 -6.55 3.35
CA SER A 136 -10.87 -8.00 3.21
C SER A 136 -10.67 -8.68 4.57
N THR A 137 -11.13 -9.93 4.70
CA THR A 137 -11.07 -10.72 5.95
C THR A 137 -10.14 -11.92 5.83
N GLY A 138 -9.29 -11.95 4.82
CA GLY A 138 -8.34 -13.03 4.57
C GLY A 138 -7.11 -12.99 5.48
N THR A 139 -6.05 -13.65 5.04
CA THR A 139 -4.80 -13.81 5.79
C THR A 139 -3.95 -12.53 5.68
N VAL A 140 -3.68 -11.89 6.80
CA VAL A 140 -2.81 -10.72 6.90
C VAL A 140 -1.38 -11.18 7.21
N THR A 141 -0.42 -10.66 6.47
CA THR A 141 1.00 -11.03 6.59
C THR A 141 1.88 -9.78 6.55
N VAL A 142 3.15 -9.95 6.88
CA VAL A 142 4.20 -8.95 6.66
C VAL A 142 5.49 -9.68 6.28
N ILE A 143 6.25 -9.08 5.40
CA ILE A 143 7.66 -9.41 5.17
C ILE A 143 8.45 -8.14 5.49
N GLU A 144 9.47 -8.27 6.35
CA GLU A 144 10.30 -7.16 6.77
C GLU A 144 10.98 -6.49 5.56
N PRO A 145 11.03 -5.14 5.50
CA PRO A 145 11.76 -4.44 4.45
C PRO A 145 13.22 -4.87 4.37
N THR A 146 13.70 -5.09 3.15
CA THR A 146 15.12 -5.37 2.86
C THR A 146 15.86 -4.13 2.40
N VAL A 147 15.13 -3.09 2.03
CA VAL A 147 15.66 -1.78 1.61
C VAL A 147 14.86 -0.68 2.28
N ASP A 148 15.51 0.07 3.16
CA ASP A 148 14.93 1.26 3.78
C ASP A 148 15.21 2.51 2.95
N ILE A 149 14.20 3.32 2.73
CA ILE A 149 14.37 4.69 2.25
C ILE A 149 14.60 5.57 3.47
N THR A 150 15.80 6.11 3.59
CA THR A 150 16.26 6.80 4.80
C THR A 150 16.33 8.31 4.66
N GLU A 151 16.29 8.83 3.42
CA GLU A 151 16.36 10.27 3.18
C GLU A 151 15.54 10.68 1.93
N THR A 152 15.04 11.91 1.96
CA THR A 152 14.41 12.52 0.78
C THR A 152 15.47 12.79 -0.29
N GLY A 153 15.16 12.43 -1.54
CA GLY A 153 16.08 12.50 -2.67
C GLY A 153 16.84 11.19 -2.92
N GLN A 154 16.72 10.19 -2.06
CA GLN A 154 17.27 8.87 -2.33
C GLN A 154 16.71 8.32 -3.64
N GLU A 155 17.59 7.73 -4.45
CA GLU A 155 17.22 7.13 -5.74
C GLU A 155 17.48 5.63 -5.73
N LEU A 156 16.56 4.88 -6.33
CA LEU A 156 16.76 3.47 -6.64
C LEU A 156 16.41 3.20 -8.11
N THR A 157 17.09 2.23 -8.68
CA THR A 157 16.69 1.64 -9.97
C THR A 157 16.47 0.15 -9.77
N VAL A 158 15.25 -0.30 -9.99
CA VAL A 158 14.86 -1.72 -9.89
C VAL A 158 14.34 -2.17 -11.24
N ASP A 159 14.94 -3.22 -11.78
CA ASP A 159 14.57 -3.81 -13.09
C ASP A 159 14.37 -2.76 -14.19
N GLY A 160 15.28 -1.78 -14.27
CA GLY A 160 15.26 -0.67 -15.24
C GLY A 160 14.32 0.49 -14.89
N VAL A 161 13.55 0.39 -13.80
CA VAL A 161 12.65 1.48 -13.37
C VAL A 161 13.36 2.36 -12.35
N ARG A 162 13.61 3.62 -12.72
CA ARG A 162 14.20 4.64 -11.83
C ARG A 162 13.11 5.28 -10.98
N MET A 163 13.39 5.42 -9.69
CA MET A 163 12.52 6.01 -8.67
C MET A 163 13.30 7.00 -7.82
N VAL A 164 12.69 8.15 -7.52
CA VAL A 164 13.23 9.18 -6.60
C VAL A 164 12.24 9.33 -5.45
N PHE A 165 12.71 9.16 -4.22
CA PHE A 165 11.87 9.08 -3.04
C PHE A 165 11.83 10.39 -2.25
N GLN A 166 10.67 10.66 -1.64
CA GLN A 166 10.47 11.72 -0.65
C GLN A 166 9.86 11.11 0.60
N LEU A 167 10.54 11.21 1.74
CA LEU A 167 9.95 10.85 3.03
C LEU A 167 8.88 11.87 3.43
N ALA A 168 7.74 11.39 3.88
CA ALA A 168 6.60 12.19 4.31
C ALA A 168 6.03 11.73 5.67
N PRO A 169 6.87 11.54 6.72
CA PRO A 169 6.45 10.99 7.99
C PRO A 169 5.43 11.89 8.69
N GLY A 170 4.47 11.27 9.39
CA GLY A 170 3.46 12.00 10.18
C GLY A 170 2.39 12.70 9.35
N THR A 171 2.31 12.38 8.06
CA THR A 171 1.21 12.83 7.20
C THR A 171 0.00 11.90 7.38
N GLU A 172 -0.31 11.03 6.44
CA GLU A 172 -1.38 10.04 6.57
C GLU A 172 -1.00 8.94 7.58
N ALA A 173 0.28 8.53 7.59
CA ALA A 173 0.83 7.53 8.50
C ALA A 173 2.12 8.01 9.20
N PRO A 174 2.50 7.38 10.35
CA PRO A 174 3.75 7.69 11.04
C PRO A 174 5.00 7.50 10.17
N ALA A 175 5.06 6.41 9.40
CA ALA A 175 6.09 6.13 8.40
C ALA A 175 5.44 6.11 7.02
N GLU A 176 5.82 7.06 6.17
CA GLU A 176 5.23 7.27 4.85
C GLU A 176 6.23 7.86 3.89
N MET A 177 6.08 7.55 2.60
CA MET A 177 6.89 8.10 1.52
C MET A 177 6.08 8.29 0.25
N HIS A 178 6.49 9.30 -0.52
CA HIS A 178 6.11 9.50 -1.92
C HIS A 178 7.27 9.09 -2.81
N PHE A 179 7.01 8.83 -4.08
CA PHE A 179 8.09 8.60 -5.04
C PHE A 179 7.68 8.94 -6.46
N HIS A 180 8.65 9.49 -7.17
CA HIS A 180 8.53 9.94 -8.54
C HIS A 180 9.21 8.96 -9.49
N PHE A 181 8.58 8.72 -10.63
CA PHE A 181 9.12 7.95 -11.75
C PHE A 181 9.49 8.93 -12.87
N PRO A 182 10.74 9.46 -12.91
CA PRO A 182 11.12 10.54 -13.84
C PRO A 182 10.88 10.16 -15.29
N ASP A 183 11.25 8.93 -15.67
CA ASP A 183 11.17 8.47 -17.05
C ASP A 183 9.72 8.23 -17.53
N ARG A 184 8.78 8.11 -16.60
CA ARG A 184 7.35 7.91 -16.87
C ARG A 184 6.50 9.15 -16.57
N ARG A 185 7.10 10.20 -16.02
CA ARG A 185 6.42 11.44 -15.57
C ARG A 185 5.22 11.12 -14.68
N ALA A 186 5.39 10.17 -13.76
CA ALA A 186 4.37 9.70 -12.84
C ALA A 186 4.83 9.89 -11.40
N LEU A 187 3.88 10.19 -10.51
CA LEU A 187 4.10 10.40 -9.08
C LEU A 187 3.15 9.50 -8.29
N CYS A 188 3.70 8.74 -7.34
CA CYS A 188 2.94 8.05 -6.31
C CYS A 188 3.03 8.87 -5.02
N ILE A 189 1.90 9.29 -4.49
CA ILE A 189 1.82 10.10 -3.26
C ILE A 189 1.02 9.39 -2.17
N ALA A 190 1.08 8.07 -2.19
CA ALA A 190 0.40 7.19 -1.23
C ALA A 190 -1.10 7.55 -1.10
N GLU A 191 -1.57 7.84 0.11
CA GLU A 191 -2.92 8.34 0.37
C GLU A 191 -2.98 9.86 0.65
N ASN A 192 -1.84 10.58 0.54
CA ASN A 192 -1.78 12.02 0.83
C ASN A 192 -2.56 12.88 -0.17
N ALA A 193 -2.91 12.37 -1.35
CA ALA A 193 -3.88 13.01 -2.23
C ALA A 193 -4.81 11.97 -2.85
N THR A 194 -6.07 12.05 -2.48
CA THR A 194 -7.17 11.25 -3.00
C THR A 194 -8.17 12.16 -3.71
N HIS A 195 -9.09 11.59 -4.50
CA HIS A 195 -10.14 12.38 -5.15
C HIS A 195 -11.17 12.99 -4.17
N THR A 196 -11.16 12.51 -2.93
CA THR A 196 -11.91 13.07 -1.80
C THR A 196 -10.93 13.58 -0.75
N MET A 197 -11.40 14.35 0.23
CA MET A 197 -10.58 14.75 1.36
C MET A 197 -10.35 13.54 2.26
N HIS A 198 -9.08 13.18 2.50
CA HIS A 198 -8.74 12.17 3.48
C HIS A 198 -8.98 12.71 4.90
N ASN A 199 -9.40 11.86 5.83
CA ASN A 199 -9.62 12.27 7.21
C ASN A 199 -8.29 12.51 7.96
N ILE A 200 -8.29 13.46 8.90
CA ILE A 200 -7.16 13.74 9.81
C ILE A 200 -7.26 12.88 11.06
N LEU A 201 -8.48 12.55 11.49
CA LEU A 201 -8.78 11.67 12.61
C LEU A 201 -9.60 10.50 12.12
N THR A 202 -9.03 9.30 12.15
CA THR A 202 -9.76 8.08 11.81
C THR A 202 -10.46 7.47 13.03
N LEU A 203 -11.75 7.13 12.87
CA LEU A 203 -12.56 6.59 13.97
C LEU A 203 -12.12 5.20 14.45
N ARG A 204 -11.40 4.44 13.62
CA ARG A 204 -10.80 3.16 14.05
C ARG A 204 -9.72 3.33 15.11
N GLY A 205 -9.06 4.50 15.17
CA GLY A 205 -8.16 4.84 16.24
C GLY A 205 -6.66 4.89 15.88
N ALA A 206 -6.31 5.13 14.62
CA ALA A 206 -4.93 5.44 14.26
C ALA A 206 -4.45 6.76 14.91
N VAL A 207 -3.15 6.98 14.89
CA VAL A 207 -2.55 8.24 15.36
C VAL A 207 -3.18 9.43 14.64
N VAL A 208 -3.48 10.50 15.35
CA VAL A 208 -4.02 11.73 14.75
C VAL A 208 -2.98 12.35 13.83
N ARG A 209 -3.39 12.68 12.63
CA ARG A 209 -2.52 13.19 11.56
C ARG A 209 -2.28 14.68 11.71
N ASP A 210 -1.09 15.15 11.28
CA ASP A 210 -0.74 16.56 11.32
C ASP A 210 -0.99 17.23 9.96
N PRO A 211 -2.02 18.11 9.82
CA PRO A 211 -2.30 18.78 8.58
C PRO A 211 -1.21 19.76 8.13
N ARG A 212 -0.34 20.23 9.03
CA ARG A 212 0.80 21.07 8.69
C ARG A 212 1.90 20.25 8.01
N ALA A 213 2.22 19.07 8.55
CA ALA A 213 3.14 18.13 7.91
C ALA A 213 2.62 17.76 6.51
N TRP A 214 1.33 17.48 6.42
CA TRP A 214 0.66 17.15 5.15
C TRP A 214 0.81 18.28 4.12
N ALA A 215 0.49 19.51 4.49
CA ALA A 215 0.66 20.67 3.61
C ALA A 215 2.12 20.90 3.21
N HIS A 216 3.07 20.66 4.12
CA HIS A 216 4.51 20.81 3.87
C HIS A 216 5.01 19.84 2.80
N TYR A 217 4.58 18.58 2.83
CA TYR A 217 5.08 17.57 1.90
C TYR A 217 4.35 17.57 0.54
N LEU A 218 3.20 18.22 0.44
CA LEU A 218 2.44 18.36 -0.82
C LEU A 218 2.63 19.72 -1.53
N GLY A 219 3.18 20.72 -0.84
CA GLY A 219 3.49 22.05 -1.38
C GLY A 219 4.92 22.14 -1.84
#